data_cff16ffca8c935cb864e66284eae0e3c
#
_entry.id   cff16ffca8c935cb864e66284eae0e3c
#
_cell.length_a   1.000
_cell.length_b   1.000
_cell.length_c   1.000
_cell.angle_alpha   90.00
_cell.angle_beta   90.00
_cell.angle_gamma   90.00
#
_symmetry.space_group_name_H-M   'P 1'
#
loop_
_entity.id
_entity.type
_entity.pdbx_description
1 polymer ?
#
loop_
_entity_poly.entity_id
_entity_poly.type
_entity_poly.pdbx_seq_one_letter_code
_entity_poly.pdbx_strand_id
1 'polypeptide(L)'
;MMQISRKVDYALRALLYLALHEQEGPIPVSEIAVRRRIPKKFLEKIIADLIRARLVRSHRGAHGGYTLARRADQITFRDVIEAVEGPISLNVCVTKQRDCSVLSTCSMQRVWAEGQRRMLEVFEGTTLAHANLPRPVNPPAQATV
;
A
#
# COMPACT_ATOMS: atom_id res chain seq x y z
N MET A 1 -10.53 3.62 -16.25
CA MET A 1 -9.56 4.42 -15.47
C MET A 1 -8.71 3.48 -14.64
N MET A 2 -7.40 3.63 -14.69
CA MET A 2 -6.48 2.90 -13.81
C MET A 2 -6.47 3.60 -12.44
N GLN A 3 -6.96 2.93 -11.40
CA GLN A 3 -7.07 3.50 -10.06
C GLN A 3 -6.52 2.53 -9.01
N ILE A 4 -5.91 3.08 -7.98
CA ILE A 4 -5.66 2.35 -6.74
C ILE A 4 -7.01 2.08 -6.07
N SER A 5 -7.25 0.83 -5.67
CA SER A 5 -8.52 0.46 -5.05
C SER A 5 -8.72 1.15 -3.69
N ARG A 6 -9.98 1.30 -3.29
CA ARG A 6 -10.31 1.78 -1.93
C ARG A 6 -9.68 0.91 -0.84
N LYS A 7 -9.51 -0.37 -1.09
CA LYS A 7 -8.91 -1.30 -0.15
C LYS A 7 -7.43 -0.95 0.10
N VAL A 8 -6.67 -0.69 -0.95
CA VAL A 8 -5.26 -0.26 -0.86
C VAL A 8 -5.15 1.12 -0.19
N ASP A 9 -5.99 2.10 -0.60
CA ASP A 9 -6.00 3.43 0.01
C ASP A 9 -6.25 3.36 1.52
N TYR A 10 -7.23 2.57 1.96
CA TYR A 10 -7.51 2.38 3.37
C TYR A 10 -6.41 1.64 4.12
N ALA A 11 -5.79 0.62 3.50
CA ALA A 11 -4.65 -0.09 4.08
C ALA A 11 -3.47 0.86 4.33
N LEU A 12 -3.10 1.66 3.34
CA LEU A 12 -2.05 2.66 3.46
C LEU A 12 -2.36 3.70 4.53
N ARG A 13 -3.59 4.25 4.58
CA ARG A 13 -4.00 5.20 5.62
C ARG A 13 -3.88 4.62 7.02
N ALA A 14 -4.30 3.37 7.20
CA ALA A 14 -4.22 2.70 8.50
C ALA A 14 -2.77 2.48 8.93
N LEU A 15 -1.93 1.97 8.03
CA LEU A 15 -0.52 1.71 8.32
C LEU A 15 0.28 3.00 8.55
N LEU A 16 0.02 4.07 7.79
CA LEU A 16 0.63 5.38 8.01
C LEU A 16 0.24 5.94 9.39
N TYR A 17 -0.99 5.70 9.86
CA TYR A 17 -1.42 6.08 11.19
C TYR A 17 -0.66 5.29 12.28
N LEU A 18 -0.56 3.97 12.12
CA LEU A 18 0.23 3.14 13.05
C LEU A 18 1.71 3.55 13.07
N ALA A 19 2.29 3.91 11.93
CA ALA A 19 3.66 4.37 11.82
C ALA A 19 3.91 5.69 12.58
N LEU A 20 2.96 6.63 12.54
CA LEU A 20 3.04 7.89 13.27
C LEU A 20 2.97 7.71 14.80
N HIS A 21 2.30 6.65 15.26
CA HIS A 21 2.05 6.37 16.67
C HIS A 21 2.82 5.14 17.19
N GLU A 22 3.92 4.80 16.54
CA GLU A 22 4.69 3.56 16.78
C GLU A 22 5.16 3.43 18.24
N GLN A 23 5.37 4.58 18.94
CA GLN A 23 5.82 4.64 20.33
C GLN A 23 4.68 4.62 21.37
N GLU A 24 3.44 4.70 20.92
CA GLU A 24 2.28 4.82 21.83
C GLU A 24 1.70 3.47 22.23
N GLY A 25 2.21 2.38 21.67
CA GLY A 25 1.70 1.03 21.90
C GLY A 25 0.54 0.64 20.96
N PRO A 26 -0.22 -0.43 21.31
CA PRO A 26 -1.28 -0.93 20.47
C PRO A 26 -2.45 0.06 20.32
N ILE A 27 -2.92 0.27 19.09
CA ILE A 27 -4.02 1.18 18.77
C ILE A 27 -5.27 0.37 18.38
N PRO A 28 -6.42 0.63 19.03
CA PRO A 28 -7.67 -0.06 18.71
C PRO A 28 -8.14 0.24 17.27
N VAL A 29 -8.74 -0.75 16.61
CA VAL A 29 -9.29 -0.59 15.25
C VAL A 29 -10.32 0.52 15.17
N SER A 30 -11.12 0.72 16.21
CA SER A 30 -12.12 1.78 16.29
C SER A 30 -11.49 3.17 16.21
N GLU A 31 -10.36 3.38 16.86
CA GLU A 31 -9.62 4.62 16.80
C GLU A 31 -9.05 4.88 15.40
N ILE A 32 -8.39 3.89 14.81
CA ILE A 32 -7.86 4.00 13.45
C ILE A 32 -9.00 4.33 12.46
N ALA A 33 -10.13 3.64 12.57
CA ALA A 33 -11.29 3.83 11.72
C ALA A 33 -11.81 5.28 11.78
N VAL A 34 -11.99 5.83 12.97
CA VAL A 34 -12.47 7.20 13.17
C VAL A 34 -11.42 8.22 12.68
N ARG A 35 -10.18 8.09 13.13
CA ARG A 35 -9.10 9.04 12.80
C ARG A 35 -8.79 9.09 11.30
N ARG A 36 -8.92 7.97 10.61
CA ARG A 36 -8.61 7.87 9.17
C ARG A 36 -9.85 7.84 8.28
N ARG A 37 -11.05 7.98 8.85
CA ARG A 37 -12.34 7.98 8.13
C ARG A 37 -12.49 6.73 7.27
N ILE A 38 -12.27 5.57 7.89
CA ILE A 38 -12.41 4.26 7.25
C ILE A 38 -13.59 3.54 7.89
N PRO A 39 -14.53 2.96 7.13
CA PRO A 39 -15.60 2.15 7.72
C PRO A 39 -15.01 0.97 8.52
N LYS A 40 -15.36 0.88 9.81
CA LYS A 40 -14.75 -0.08 10.76
C LYS A 40 -14.78 -1.52 10.26
N LYS A 41 -15.94 -2.00 9.80
CA LYS A 41 -16.10 -3.37 9.28
C LYS A 41 -15.20 -3.66 8.07
N PHE A 42 -14.96 -2.65 7.25
CA PHE A 42 -14.07 -2.76 6.10
C PHE A 42 -12.61 -2.81 6.54
N LEU A 43 -12.24 -1.96 7.52
CA LEU A 43 -10.90 -1.92 8.09
C LEU A 43 -10.53 -3.24 8.78
N GLU A 44 -11.45 -3.87 9.49
CA GLU A 44 -11.23 -5.18 10.14
C GLU A 44 -10.80 -6.26 9.13
N LYS A 45 -11.42 -6.29 7.94
CA LYS A 45 -11.03 -7.20 6.85
C LYS A 45 -9.65 -6.89 6.30
N ILE A 46 -9.34 -5.60 6.11
CA ILE A 46 -8.03 -5.15 5.64
C ILE A 46 -6.94 -5.54 6.64
N ILE A 47 -7.18 -5.30 7.94
CA ILE A 47 -6.22 -5.66 9.00
C ILE A 47 -5.94 -7.17 9.01
N ALA A 48 -6.94 -8.02 8.76
CA ALA A 48 -6.72 -9.45 8.64
C ALA A 48 -5.76 -9.82 7.50
N ASP A 49 -5.87 -9.14 6.35
CA ASP A 49 -4.92 -9.32 5.24
C ASP A 49 -3.50 -8.84 5.62
N LEU A 50 -3.41 -7.70 6.29
CA LEU A 50 -2.14 -7.14 6.73
C LEU A 50 -1.44 -7.99 7.81
N ILE A 51 -2.21 -8.62 8.70
CA ILE A 51 -1.67 -9.60 9.68
C ILE A 51 -1.13 -10.83 8.95
N ARG A 52 -1.87 -11.35 7.99
CA ARG A 52 -1.46 -12.50 7.16
C ARG A 52 -0.16 -12.23 6.40
N ALA A 53 0.00 -11.01 5.91
CA ALA A 53 1.22 -10.51 5.26
C ALA A 53 2.35 -10.13 6.24
N ARG A 54 2.14 -10.26 7.55
CA ARG A 54 3.11 -9.89 8.59
C ARG A 54 3.53 -8.42 8.56
N LEU A 55 2.59 -7.54 8.20
CA LEU A 55 2.75 -6.09 8.25
C LEU A 55 2.18 -5.50 9.53
N VAL A 56 1.19 -6.16 10.14
CA VAL A 56 0.52 -5.77 11.37
C VAL A 56 0.54 -6.91 12.38
N ARG A 57 0.63 -6.57 13.65
CA ARG A 57 0.51 -7.49 14.79
C ARG A 57 -0.67 -7.08 15.65
N SER A 58 -1.46 -8.07 16.10
CA SER A 58 -2.55 -7.86 17.05
C SER A 58 -2.08 -8.07 18.49
N HIS A 59 -2.63 -7.29 19.40
CA HIS A 59 -2.42 -7.41 20.85
C HIS A 59 -3.78 -7.56 21.52
N ARG A 60 -3.90 -8.55 22.40
CA ARG A 60 -5.12 -8.83 23.17
C ARG A 60 -5.12 -8.09 24.51
N GLY A 61 -6.30 -7.93 25.11
CA GLY A 61 -6.49 -7.39 26.45
C GLY A 61 -7.16 -6.01 26.46
N ALA A 62 -7.29 -5.43 27.65
CA ALA A 62 -7.96 -4.14 27.87
C ALA A 62 -7.26 -2.97 27.14
N HIS A 63 -5.96 -3.06 26.96
CA HIS A 63 -5.13 -2.11 26.20
C HIS A 63 -4.66 -2.72 24.88
N GLY A 64 -5.45 -3.64 24.33
CA GLY A 64 -5.17 -4.29 23.06
C GLY A 64 -5.42 -3.40 21.85
N GLY A 65 -5.03 -3.90 20.70
CA GLY A 65 -5.15 -3.22 19.43
C GLY A 65 -4.12 -3.73 18.45
N TYR A 66 -3.60 -2.84 17.61
CA TYR A 66 -2.72 -3.19 16.52
C TYR A 66 -1.45 -2.32 16.53
N THR A 67 -0.33 -2.93 16.17
CA THR A 67 0.94 -2.26 15.91
C THR A 67 1.50 -2.71 14.57
N LEU A 68 2.48 -1.98 14.04
CA LEU A 68 3.28 -2.49 12.93
C LEU A 68 4.05 -3.76 13.39
N ALA A 69 4.16 -4.75 12.52
CA ALA A 69 4.93 -5.97 12.77
C ALA A 69 6.42 -5.81 12.41
N ARG A 70 6.74 -4.80 11.59
CA ARG A 70 8.08 -4.39 11.18
C ARG A 70 8.20 -2.88 11.34
N ARG A 71 9.41 -2.34 11.40
CA ARG A 71 9.65 -0.89 11.45
C ARG A 71 9.05 -0.21 10.22
N ALA A 72 8.58 1.02 10.38
CA ALA A 72 7.97 1.80 9.28
C ALA A 72 8.94 2.03 8.09
N ASP A 73 10.25 2.08 8.35
CA ASP A 73 11.29 2.21 7.31
C ASP A 73 11.57 0.90 6.55
N GLN A 74 10.97 -0.21 6.97
CA GLN A 74 11.10 -1.54 6.36
C GLN A 74 9.82 -2.01 5.68
N ILE A 75 8.77 -1.19 5.67
CA ILE A 75 7.51 -1.49 5.00
C ILE A 75 7.36 -0.55 3.82
N THR A 76 7.36 -1.09 2.61
CA THR A 76 7.23 -0.33 1.37
C THR A 76 5.77 -0.22 0.94
N PHE A 77 5.46 0.74 0.08
CA PHE A 77 4.15 0.83 -0.58
C PHE A 77 3.83 -0.43 -1.38
N ARG A 78 4.84 -1.03 -2.02
CA ARG A 78 4.68 -2.31 -2.72
C ARG A 78 4.22 -3.41 -1.78
N ASP A 79 4.85 -3.57 -0.60
CA ASP A 79 4.45 -4.57 0.39
C ASP A 79 2.97 -4.44 0.75
N VAL A 80 2.49 -3.22 0.96
CA VAL A 80 1.11 -2.95 1.35
C VAL A 80 0.14 -3.27 0.22
N ILE A 81 0.44 -2.83 -1.00
CA ILE A 81 -0.42 -3.07 -2.17
C ILE A 81 -0.54 -4.58 -2.42
N GLU A 82 0.59 -5.29 -2.46
CA GLU A 82 0.62 -6.72 -2.73
C GLU A 82 -0.01 -7.56 -1.59
N ALA A 83 0.01 -7.06 -0.35
CA ALA A 83 -0.66 -7.70 0.78
C ALA A 83 -2.19 -7.76 0.64
N VAL A 84 -2.79 -6.74 0.04
CA VAL A 84 -4.26 -6.61 -0.01
C VAL A 84 -4.87 -6.89 -1.39
N GLU A 85 -4.11 -6.75 -2.47
CA GLU A 85 -4.58 -6.95 -3.85
C GLU A 85 -3.85 -8.08 -4.58
N GLY A 86 -2.73 -8.55 -4.04
CA GLY A 86 -1.85 -9.47 -4.74
C GLY A 86 -0.85 -8.76 -5.66
N PRO A 87 -0.12 -9.52 -6.49
CA PRO A 87 0.95 -8.98 -7.31
C PRO A 87 0.50 -7.84 -8.22
N ILE A 88 1.26 -6.75 -8.20
CA ILE A 88 0.96 -5.57 -9.03
C ILE A 88 1.27 -5.89 -10.48
N SER A 89 0.31 -5.65 -11.37
CA SER A 89 0.47 -5.82 -12.81
C SER A 89 -0.35 -4.81 -13.60
N LEU A 90 0.29 -4.14 -14.55
CA LEU A 90 -0.38 -3.22 -15.46
C LEU A 90 -1.17 -3.93 -16.55
N ASN A 91 -0.73 -5.13 -16.97
CA ASN A 91 -1.38 -5.90 -18.00
C ASN A 91 -0.96 -7.39 -17.91
N VAL A 92 -1.73 -8.28 -18.48
CA VAL A 92 -1.47 -9.74 -18.48
C VAL A 92 -0.09 -10.10 -19.06
N CYS A 93 0.39 -9.35 -20.06
CA CYS A 93 1.69 -9.60 -20.69
C CYS A 93 2.90 -9.29 -19.81
N VAL A 94 2.71 -8.59 -18.69
CA VAL A 94 3.77 -8.28 -17.70
C VAL A 94 3.59 -9.03 -16.38
N THR A 95 2.60 -9.93 -16.28
CA THR A 95 2.47 -10.87 -15.16
C THR A 95 3.55 -11.95 -15.22
N LYS A 96 3.73 -12.70 -14.14
CA LYS A 96 4.62 -13.88 -14.13
C LYS A 96 4.17 -14.95 -15.12
N GLN A 97 2.88 -15.09 -15.32
CA GLN A 97 2.29 -16.12 -16.22
C GLN A 97 2.45 -15.77 -17.71
N ARG A 98 2.55 -14.47 -18.05
CA ARG A 98 2.69 -13.98 -19.43
C ARG A 98 1.70 -14.61 -20.41
N ASP A 99 0.46 -14.81 -19.95
CA ASP A 99 -0.60 -15.48 -20.70
C ASP A 99 -1.21 -14.52 -21.74
N CYS A 100 -0.50 -14.38 -22.88
CA CYS A 100 -0.91 -13.53 -23.97
C CYS A 100 -0.51 -14.19 -25.31
N SER A 101 -1.48 -14.50 -26.14
CA SER A 101 -1.29 -15.21 -27.42
C SER A 101 -0.45 -14.43 -28.44
N VAL A 102 -0.37 -13.11 -28.33
CA VAL A 102 0.39 -12.23 -29.27
C VAL A 102 1.69 -11.69 -28.64
N LEU A 103 2.13 -12.23 -27.53
CA LEU A 103 3.26 -11.71 -26.76
C LEU A 103 4.55 -11.57 -27.60
N SER A 104 4.85 -12.56 -28.44
CA SER A 104 6.08 -12.62 -29.26
C SER A 104 6.15 -11.55 -30.36
N THR A 105 5.00 -11.03 -30.80
CA THR A 105 4.90 -10.06 -31.90
C THR A 105 4.37 -8.69 -31.48
N CYS A 106 4.03 -8.54 -30.19
CA CYS A 106 3.37 -7.34 -29.70
C CYS A 106 4.37 -6.20 -29.44
N SER A 107 4.25 -5.11 -30.19
CA SER A 107 5.08 -3.91 -30.01
C SER A 107 4.76 -3.14 -28.71
N MET A 108 3.54 -3.28 -28.17
CA MET A 108 3.10 -2.61 -26.94
C MET A 108 3.73 -3.21 -25.66
N GLN A 109 4.15 -4.47 -25.70
CA GLN A 109 4.68 -5.18 -24.54
C GLN A 109 5.84 -4.42 -23.87
N ARG A 110 6.72 -3.81 -24.66
CA ARG A 110 7.84 -3.02 -24.16
C ARG A 110 7.39 -1.82 -23.34
N VAL A 111 6.30 -1.15 -23.75
CA VAL A 111 5.74 0.02 -23.07
C VAL A 111 5.17 -0.38 -21.71
N TRP A 112 4.39 -1.48 -21.68
CA TRP A 112 3.83 -1.99 -20.42
C TRP A 112 4.92 -2.47 -19.46
N ALA A 113 5.93 -3.16 -19.95
CA ALA A 113 7.05 -3.62 -19.13
C ALA A 113 7.83 -2.45 -18.52
N GLU A 114 8.14 -1.41 -19.29
CA GLU A 114 8.83 -0.22 -18.80
C GLU A 114 7.97 0.59 -17.82
N GLY A 115 6.68 0.78 -18.12
CA GLY A 115 5.75 1.45 -17.21
C GLY A 115 5.63 0.72 -15.87
N GLN A 116 5.51 -0.61 -15.92
CA GLN A 116 5.47 -1.44 -14.72
C GLN A 116 6.75 -1.33 -13.90
N ARG A 117 7.91 -1.43 -14.55
CA ARG A 117 9.21 -1.32 -13.89
C ARG A 117 9.34 -0.02 -13.13
N ARG A 118 9.06 1.13 -13.76
CA ARG A 118 9.14 2.44 -13.12
C ARG A 118 8.16 2.61 -11.97
N MET A 119 6.93 2.13 -12.17
CA MET A 119 5.92 2.16 -11.10
C MET A 119 6.36 1.33 -9.88
N LEU A 120 6.88 0.13 -10.11
CA LEU A 120 7.37 -0.72 -9.04
C LEU A 120 8.59 -0.12 -8.33
N GLU A 121 9.52 0.50 -9.05
CA GLU A 121 10.66 1.22 -8.45
C GLU A 121 10.20 2.30 -7.46
N VAL A 122 9.17 3.07 -7.81
CA VAL A 122 8.61 4.09 -6.90
C VAL A 122 7.98 3.43 -5.67
N PHE A 123 7.21 2.38 -5.85
CA PHE A 123 6.53 1.71 -4.74
C PHE A 123 7.49 0.94 -3.82
N GLU A 124 8.55 0.35 -4.37
CA GLU A 124 9.62 -0.30 -3.60
C GLU A 124 10.52 0.71 -2.89
N GLY A 125 10.80 1.84 -3.52
CA GLY A 125 11.64 2.90 -2.96
C GLY A 125 10.95 3.78 -1.93
N THR A 126 9.62 3.68 -1.78
CA THR A 126 8.84 4.49 -0.83
C THR A 126 8.38 3.65 0.35
N THR A 127 8.90 3.94 1.54
CA THR A 127 8.48 3.30 2.79
C THR A 127 7.41 4.11 3.52
N LEU A 128 6.76 3.51 4.53
CA LEU A 128 5.81 4.23 5.39
C LEU A 128 6.49 5.39 6.13
N ALA A 129 7.76 5.24 6.51
CA ALA A 129 8.51 6.31 7.15
C ALA A 129 8.72 7.51 6.20
N HIS A 130 9.08 7.27 4.95
CA HIS A 130 9.24 8.32 3.94
C HIS A 130 7.93 9.07 3.64
N ALA A 131 6.81 8.34 3.56
CA ALA A 131 5.51 8.93 3.25
C ALA A 131 4.94 9.81 4.38
N ASN A 132 5.40 9.61 5.62
CA ASN A 132 5.03 10.43 6.77
C ASN A 132 5.87 11.70 6.93
N LEU A 133 6.91 11.89 6.12
CA LEU A 133 7.66 13.14 6.12
C LEU A 133 6.77 14.31 5.67
N PRO A 134 6.98 15.52 6.22
CA PRO A 134 6.28 16.70 5.75
C PRO A 134 6.46 16.85 4.24
N ARG A 135 5.35 17.09 3.55
CA ARG A 135 5.40 17.33 2.10
C ARG A 135 6.30 18.54 1.84
N PRO A 136 7.34 18.45 1.00
CA PRO A 136 7.99 19.64 0.52
C PRO A 136 6.92 20.49 -0.16
N VAL A 137 6.85 21.77 0.21
CA VAL A 137 5.92 22.74 -0.37
C VAL A 137 6.45 23.07 -1.77
N ASN A 138 6.29 22.13 -2.71
CA ASN A 138 6.48 22.45 -4.12
C ASN A 138 5.16 23.07 -4.62
N PRO A 139 5.20 24.22 -5.26
CA PRO A 139 4.04 24.74 -5.97
C PRO A 139 3.59 23.69 -7.00
N PRO A 140 2.26 23.57 -7.27
CA PRO A 140 1.77 22.64 -8.27
C PRO A 140 2.51 22.89 -9.58
N ALA A 141 3.07 21.83 -10.17
CA ALA A 141 3.63 21.92 -11.50
C ALA A 141 2.54 22.52 -12.42
N GLN A 142 2.84 23.64 -13.00
CA GLN A 142 1.94 24.27 -13.97
C GLN A 142 1.71 23.23 -15.07
N ALA A 143 0.48 22.78 -15.20
CA ALA A 143 0.07 21.95 -16.32
C ALA A 143 0.25 22.82 -17.57
N THR A 144 1.30 22.53 -18.30
CA THR A 144 1.45 23.09 -19.65
C THR A 144 0.40 22.40 -20.51
N VAL A 145 -0.59 23.19 -20.94
CA VAL A 145 -1.64 22.81 -21.88
C VAL A 145 -1.00 22.57 -23.25
#